data_6b4809d61c72888088db9ca447faf788
#
_entry.id   6b4809d61c72888088db9ca447faf788
#
_cell.length_a   1.000
_cell.length_b   1.000
_cell.length_c   1.000
_cell.angle_alpha   90.00
_cell.angle_beta   90.00
_cell.angle_gamma   90.00
#
_symmetry.space_group_name_H-M   'P 1'
#
loop_
_entity.id
_entity.type
_entity.pdbx_description
1 polymer ?
#
loop_
_entity_poly.entity_id
_entity_poly.type
_entity_poly.pdbx_seq_one_letter_code
_entity_poly.pdbx_strand_id
1 'polypeptide(L)'
;MKLYKFKDFTEENNHPHFLHIVLERKIWCASPDSLNDKDENEFNFEINYTPTPNTESLLAQLIAQNRPIDSWNPFPPSYVARQTLINNTLEELARPIINNITQRSRSEIGITSFTYEANATLWEEHGGKGNGACIEINIPDSLIGQLYQHVNYVPKKIFHVDIFLEATLSNDNGKAQEVYESILLTKTNNFCFEKEVRFVSKQQNVNFIIDGHISKVIFGAKTPNSVQGKLLCQISNHCKSNNIIISTIEI
;
A
#
# COMPACT_ATOMS: atom_id res chain seq x y z
N MET A 1 -13.21 -8.00 12.09
CA MET A 1 -13.31 -8.14 10.60
C MET A 1 -12.47 -9.33 10.14
N LYS A 2 -12.95 -10.10 9.11
CA LYS A 2 -12.18 -11.16 8.49
C LYS A 2 -11.33 -10.60 7.36
N LEU A 3 -10.04 -10.93 7.37
CA LEU A 3 -9.11 -10.65 6.30
C LEU A 3 -8.50 -11.94 5.78
N TYR A 4 -8.09 -11.93 4.52
CA TYR A 4 -7.51 -13.07 3.83
C TYR A 4 -6.14 -12.73 3.28
N LYS A 5 -5.18 -13.65 3.44
CA LYS A 5 -3.83 -13.53 2.88
C LYS A 5 -3.55 -14.72 2.00
N PHE A 6 -3.34 -14.45 0.72
CA PHE A 6 -2.96 -15.46 -0.26
C PHE A 6 -1.44 -15.68 -0.26
N LYS A 7 -1.03 -16.91 -0.51
CA LYS A 7 0.35 -17.34 -0.74
C LYS A 7 0.38 -18.29 -1.92
N ASP A 8 1.12 -17.89 -2.94
CA ASP A 8 1.43 -18.70 -4.10
C ASP A 8 2.56 -19.68 -3.76
N PHE A 9 2.43 -20.95 -4.13
CA PHE A 9 3.44 -21.99 -3.91
C PHE A 9 4.17 -22.42 -5.20
N THR A 10 3.98 -21.69 -6.29
CA THR A 10 4.77 -21.91 -7.51
C THR A 10 6.26 -21.65 -7.27
N GLU A 11 6.58 -20.80 -6.28
CA GLU A 11 7.92 -20.56 -5.81
C GLU A 11 8.13 -21.17 -4.41
N GLU A 12 9.16 -22.00 -4.23
CA GLU A 12 9.49 -22.64 -2.94
C GLU A 12 9.78 -21.62 -1.84
N ASN A 13 10.30 -20.44 -2.19
CA ASN A 13 10.60 -19.35 -1.25
C ASN A 13 9.35 -18.83 -0.51
N ASN A 14 8.16 -19.10 -1.01
CA ASN A 14 6.92 -18.72 -0.34
C ASN A 14 6.50 -19.66 0.79
N HIS A 15 7.05 -20.87 0.86
CA HIS A 15 6.74 -21.82 1.94
C HIS A 15 7.16 -21.31 3.33
N PRO A 16 8.39 -20.80 3.54
CA PRO A 16 8.78 -20.20 4.82
C PRO A 16 7.86 -19.03 5.23
N HIS A 17 7.50 -18.15 4.30
CA HIS A 17 6.59 -17.04 4.59
C HIS A 17 5.20 -17.51 5.03
N PHE A 18 4.67 -18.57 4.39
CA PHE A 18 3.42 -19.18 4.82
C PHE A 18 3.53 -19.74 6.24
N LEU A 19 4.61 -20.48 6.54
CA LEU A 19 4.84 -21.05 7.85
C LEU A 19 5.01 -19.98 8.94
N HIS A 20 5.73 -18.90 8.67
CA HIS A 20 5.86 -17.78 9.60
C HIS A 20 4.48 -17.17 9.95
N ILE A 21 3.58 -17.05 8.95
CA ILE A 21 2.23 -16.55 9.22
C ILE A 21 1.48 -17.54 10.12
N VAL A 22 1.43 -18.82 9.75
CA VAL A 22 0.58 -19.81 10.43
C VAL A 22 1.12 -20.14 11.82
N LEU A 23 2.42 -20.36 11.98
CA LEU A 23 3.03 -20.83 13.23
C LEU A 23 3.37 -19.69 14.19
N GLU A 24 3.81 -18.55 13.67
CA GLU A 24 4.39 -17.47 14.47
C GLU A 24 3.53 -16.19 14.42
N ARG A 25 2.48 -16.17 13.61
CA ARG A 25 1.66 -14.98 13.31
C ARG A 25 2.51 -13.80 12.81
N LYS A 26 3.61 -14.11 12.13
CA LYS A 26 4.49 -13.11 11.55
C LYS A 26 4.20 -12.92 10.08
N ILE A 27 4.07 -11.66 9.67
CA ILE A 27 3.84 -11.29 8.29
C ILE A 27 4.96 -10.40 7.78
N TRP A 28 5.41 -10.70 6.57
CA TRP A 28 6.43 -9.93 5.89
C TRP A 28 5.86 -8.65 5.32
N CYS A 29 6.40 -7.52 5.72
CA CYS A 29 6.13 -6.22 5.14
C CYS A 29 7.19 -5.93 4.08
N ALA A 30 6.77 -6.07 2.85
CA ALA A 30 7.64 -5.90 1.69
C ALA A 30 7.88 -4.42 1.39
N SER A 31 8.99 -4.12 0.73
CA SER A 31 9.19 -2.80 0.11
C SER A 31 8.15 -2.59 -1.00
N PRO A 32 7.63 -1.37 -1.20
CA PRO A 32 6.75 -1.06 -2.32
C PRO A 32 7.32 -1.48 -3.69
N ASP A 33 8.64 -1.38 -3.87
CA ASP A 33 9.32 -1.79 -5.11
C ASP A 33 9.26 -3.29 -5.39
N SER A 34 9.01 -4.10 -4.38
CA SER A 34 8.88 -5.55 -4.51
C SER A 34 7.43 -6.03 -4.71
N LEU A 35 6.48 -5.11 -4.75
CA LEU A 35 5.10 -5.45 -5.07
C LEU A 35 5.00 -5.76 -6.56
N ASN A 36 4.25 -6.82 -6.90
CA ASN A 36 4.14 -7.33 -8.29
C ASN A 36 3.37 -6.40 -9.24
N ASP A 37 2.83 -5.31 -8.73
CA ASP A 37 1.99 -4.39 -9.47
C ASP A 37 2.84 -3.31 -10.14
N LYS A 38 3.01 -3.42 -11.46
CA LYS A 38 3.78 -2.43 -12.24
C LYS A 38 3.15 -1.03 -12.18
N ASP A 39 1.83 -0.95 -12.13
CA ASP A 39 1.11 0.33 -12.07
C ASP A 39 1.28 1.01 -10.70
N GLU A 40 1.51 0.24 -9.64
CA GLU A 40 1.87 0.77 -8.32
C GLU A 40 3.31 1.26 -8.29
N ASN A 41 4.22 0.53 -8.93
CA ASN A 41 5.64 0.86 -8.96
C ASN A 41 5.94 2.13 -9.77
N GLU A 42 5.12 2.46 -10.75
CA GLU A 42 5.31 3.65 -11.56
C GLU A 42 4.76 4.91 -10.92
N PHE A 43 3.91 4.80 -9.86
CA PHE A 43 3.24 5.94 -9.22
C PHE A 43 2.77 6.99 -10.24
N ASN A 44 2.12 6.50 -11.30
CA ASN A 44 1.61 7.35 -12.37
C ASN A 44 0.41 8.15 -11.86
N PHE A 45 0.72 9.30 -11.26
CA PHE A 45 -0.28 10.27 -10.89
C PHE A 45 -0.47 11.27 -12.03
N GLU A 46 -1.72 11.53 -12.38
CA GLU A 46 -2.06 12.76 -13.07
C GLU A 46 -1.98 13.89 -12.05
N ILE A 47 -1.10 14.84 -12.31
CA ILE A 47 -1.02 16.04 -11.49
C ILE A 47 -2.18 16.92 -11.92
N ASN A 48 -3.22 16.96 -11.10
CA ASN A 48 -4.34 17.84 -11.31
C ASN A 48 -4.28 18.97 -10.30
N TYR A 49 -4.29 20.19 -10.79
CA TYR A 49 -4.58 21.34 -9.99
C TYR A 49 -5.54 22.24 -10.77
N THR A 50 -6.57 22.69 -10.08
CA THR A 50 -7.34 23.85 -10.54
C THR A 50 -6.77 25.05 -9.81
N PRO A 51 -6.12 26.01 -10.51
CA PRO A 51 -5.56 27.17 -9.85
C PRO A 51 -6.66 27.90 -9.10
N THR A 52 -6.55 27.96 -7.79
CA THR A 52 -7.40 28.74 -6.93
C THR A 52 -6.59 29.90 -6.36
N PRO A 53 -7.21 30.98 -5.87
CA PRO A 53 -6.49 32.00 -5.13
C PRO A 53 -5.67 31.44 -3.95
N ASN A 54 -6.12 30.34 -3.38
CA ASN A 54 -5.41 29.62 -2.32
C ASN A 54 -4.12 28.98 -2.86
N THR A 55 -4.17 28.29 -3.99
CA THR A 55 -2.99 27.70 -4.64
C THR A 55 -1.90 28.72 -4.90
N GLU A 56 -2.27 29.90 -5.44
CA GLU A 56 -1.31 31.01 -5.68
C GLU A 56 -0.67 31.48 -4.36
N SER A 57 -1.47 31.64 -3.31
CA SER A 57 -0.99 32.07 -1.99
C SER A 57 -0.04 31.05 -1.35
N LEU A 58 -0.41 29.76 -1.36
CA LEU A 58 0.40 28.67 -0.82
C LEU A 58 1.72 28.54 -1.59
N LEU A 59 1.67 28.59 -2.92
CA LEU A 59 2.85 28.52 -3.75
C LEU A 59 3.78 29.73 -3.52
N ALA A 60 3.22 30.93 -3.37
CA ALA A 60 4.01 32.12 -3.04
C ALA A 60 4.71 31.98 -1.67
N GLN A 61 4.04 31.42 -0.67
CA GLN A 61 4.63 31.13 0.64
C GLN A 61 5.77 30.11 0.53
N LEU A 62 5.57 29.01 -0.21
CA LEU A 62 6.59 27.99 -0.42
C LEU A 62 7.82 28.58 -1.12
N ILE A 63 7.63 29.41 -2.15
CA ILE A 63 8.72 30.11 -2.84
C ILE A 63 9.46 31.03 -1.89
N ALA A 64 8.73 31.80 -1.06
CA ALA A 64 9.36 32.69 -0.08
C ALA A 64 10.20 31.95 0.94
N GLN A 65 9.72 30.82 1.47
CA GLN A 65 10.44 30.01 2.45
C GLN A 65 11.70 29.34 1.88
N ASN A 66 11.67 28.95 0.61
CA ASN A 66 12.78 28.24 -0.05
C ASN A 66 13.71 29.15 -0.87
N ARG A 67 13.48 30.45 -0.82
CA ARG A 67 14.31 31.41 -1.57
C ARG A 67 15.66 31.56 -0.89
N PRO A 68 16.79 31.28 -1.58
CA PRO A 68 18.12 31.53 -1.01
C PRO A 68 18.28 33.03 -0.68
N ILE A 69 18.86 33.33 0.48
CA ILE A 69 19.03 34.72 0.97
C ILE A 69 19.84 35.54 -0.03
N ASP A 70 20.75 34.92 -0.77
CA ASP A 70 21.64 35.55 -1.74
C ASP A 70 21.11 35.52 -3.20
N SER A 71 19.91 34.98 -3.42
CA SER A 71 19.37 34.92 -4.78
C SER A 71 18.81 36.28 -5.21
N TRP A 72 19.52 36.91 -6.16
CA TRP A 72 19.03 38.12 -6.81
C TRP A 72 17.91 37.78 -7.79
N ASN A 73 16.70 37.68 -7.31
CA ASN A 73 15.51 37.60 -8.14
C ASN A 73 14.65 38.84 -7.87
N PRO A 74 14.51 39.78 -8.85
CA PRO A 74 13.80 41.03 -8.64
C PRO A 74 12.28 40.86 -8.46
N PHE A 75 11.75 39.68 -8.78
CA PHE A 75 10.31 39.46 -8.74
C PHE A 75 9.85 38.98 -7.37
N PRO A 76 8.73 39.53 -6.84
CA PRO A 76 8.16 39.05 -5.58
C PRO A 76 7.66 37.60 -5.72
N PRO A 77 7.64 36.80 -4.61
CA PRO A 77 7.17 35.41 -4.64
C PRO A 77 5.77 35.24 -5.22
N SER A 78 4.86 36.18 -4.95
CA SER A 78 3.51 36.17 -5.50
C SER A 78 3.47 36.31 -7.01
N TYR A 79 4.35 37.13 -7.57
CA TYR A 79 4.46 37.26 -9.03
C TYR A 79 4.98 35.95 -9.65
N VAL A 80 6.02 35.35 -9.04
CA VAL A 80 6.58 34.09 -9.52
C VAL A 80 5.53 32.97 -9.45
N ALA A 81 4.82 32.86 -8.33
CA ALA A 81 3.74 31.91 -8.16
C ALA A 81 2.66 32.05 -9.24
N ARG A 82 2.22 33.27 -9.46
CA ARG A 82 1.22 33.57 -10.47
C ARG A 82 1.70 33.22 -11.89
N GLN A 83 2.94 33.54 -12.24
CA GLN A 83 3.50 33.19 -13.54
C GLN A 83 3.62 31.68 -13.72
N THR A 84 4.04 30.96 -12.67
CA THR A 84 4.07 29.48 -12.65
C THR A 84 2.70 28.87 -12.96
N LEU A 85 1.65 29.41 -12.36
CA LEU A 85 0.27 28.95 -12.60
C LEU A 85 -0.21 29.29 -14.02
N ILE A 86 0.03 30.53 -14.49
CA ILE A 86 -0.38 30.97 -15.83
C ILE A 86 0.33 30.17 -16.93
N ASN A 87 1.61 29.92 -16.77
CA ASN A 87 2.45 29.21 -17.75
C ASN A 87 2.27 27.67 -17.66
N ASN A 88 1.45 27.19 -16.75
CA ASN A 88 1.22 25.77 -16.52
C ASN A 88 2.51 24.97 -16.20
N THR A 89 3.50 25.61 -15.56
CA THR A 89 4.80 25.00 -15.21
C THR A 89 4.79 24.38 -13.82
N LEU A 90 3.65 24.37 -13.13
CA LEU A 90 3.52 23.78 -11.79
C LEU A 90 3.81 22.27 -11.82
N GLU A 91 3.42 21.58 -12.89
CA GLU A 91 3.72 20.15 -13.05
C GLU A 91 5.23 19.91 -13.06
N GLU A 92 6.01 20.73 -13.74
CA GLU A 92 7.45 20.65 -13.78
C GLU A 92 8.10 20.83 -12.39
N LEU A 93 7.53 21.72 -11.57
CA LEU A 93 7.96 21.93 -10.19
C LEU A 93 7.48 20.82 -9.24
N ALA A 94 6.25 20.34 -9.40
CA ALA A 94 5.67 19.33 -8.53
C ALA A 94 6.26 17.94 -8.78
N ARG A 95 6.56 17.59 -10.02
CA ARG A 95 7.06 16.26 -10.39
C ARG A 95 8.34 15.83 -9.65
N PRO A 96 9.40 16.64 -9.53
CA PRO A 96 10.56 16.28 -8.73
C PRO A 96 10.24 16.05 -7.26
N ILE A 97 9.30 16.82 -6.72
CA ILE A 97 8.88 16.71 -5.31
C ILE A 97 8.11 15.42 -5.10
N ILE A 98 7.15 15.12 -5.99
CA ILE A 98 6.39 13.87 -5.97
C ILE A 98 7.34 12.67 -6.08
N ASN A 99 8.31 12.73 -7.00
CA ASN A 99 9.31 11.69 -7.16
C ASN A 99 10.14 11.49 -5.88
N ASN A 100 10.52 12.57 -5.20
CA ASN A 100 11.26 12.50 -3.94
C ASN A 100 10.42 11.85 -2.83
N ILE A 101 9.15 12.27 -2.67
CA ILE A 101 8.23 11.67 -1.68
C ILE A 101 8.04 10.18 -1.98
N THR A 102 7.81 9.84 -3.24
CA THR A 102 7.66 8.47 -3.71
C THR A 102 8.90 7.64 -3.42
N GLN A 103 10.09 8.18 -3.73
CA GLN A 103 11.35 7.50 -3.47
C GLN A 103 11.58 7.27 -1.97
N ARG A 104 11.27 8.25 -1.12
CA ARG A 104 11.31 8.09 0.33
C ARG A 104 10.34 7.04 0.82
N SER A 105 9.10 7.07 0.33
CA SER A 105 8.10 6.04 0.65
C SER A 105 8.59 4.65 0.27
N ARG A 106 9.21 4.50 -0.89
CA ARG A 106 9.81 3.23 -1.35
C ARG A 106 10.94 2.74 -0.46
N SER A 107 11.74 3.64 0.10
CA SER A 107 12.92 3.28 0.90
C SER A 107 12.64 3.07 2.39
N GLU A 108 11.55 3.65 2.92
CA GLU A 108 11.31 3.69 4.36
C GLU A 108 10.10 2.87 4.80
N ILE A 109 9.20 2.53 3.86
CA ILE A 109 7.89 1.96 4.19
C ILE A 109 7.80 0.50 3.77
N GLY A 110 7.24 -0.32 4.65
CA GLY A 110 6.86 -1.68 4.36
C GLY A 110 5.35 -1.82 4.21
N ILE A 111 4.91 -2.58 3.21
CA ILE A 111 3.50 -2.85 2.95
C ILE A 111 3.24 -4.35 2.98
N THR A 112 2.11 -4.72 3.54
CA THR A 112 1.54 -6.03 3.33
C THR A 112 0.05 -5.92 3.03
N SER A 113 -0.36 -6.59 1.95
CA SER A 113 -1.72 -6.55 1.44
C SER A 113 -2.50 -7.75 1.91
N PHE A 114 -3.73 -7.51 2.31
CA PHE A 114 -4.77 -8.48 2.59
C PHE A 114 -5.96 -8.17 1.68
N THR A 115 -6.93 -9.05 1.67
CA THR A 115 -8.25 -8.79 1.08
C THR A 115 -9.33 -9.11 2.10
N TYR A 116 -10.50 -8.46 2.00
CA TYR A 116 -11.64 -8.81 2.84
C TYR A 116 -12.62 -9.79 2.16
N GLU A 117 -12.29 -10.26 0.97
CA GLU A 117 -13.01 -11.34 0.28
C GLU A 117 -12.03 -12.39 -0.25
N ALA A 118 -12.44 -13.64 -0.27
CA ALA A 118 -11.71 -14.71 -0.95
C ALA A 118 -12.56 -15.22 -2.10
N ASN A 119 -12.22 -14.86 -3.33
CA ASN A 119 -12.95 -15.22 -4.54
C ASN A 119 -12.04 -15.91 -5.59
N ALA A 120 -12.63 -16.44 -6.65
CA ALA A 120 -11.91 -17.19 -7.69
C ALA A 120 -10.84 -16.34 -8.39
N THR A 121 -11.11 -15.06 -8.66
CA THR A 121 -10.16 -14.15 -9.30
C THR A 121 -8.89 -13.99 -8.44
N LEU A 122 -9.03 -13.86 -7.12
CA LEU A 122 -7.88 -13.75 -6.21
C LEU A 122 -7.07 -15.04 -6.14
N TRP A 123 -7.70 -16.20 -6.29
CA TRP A 123 -6.97 -17.46 -6.43
C TRP A 123 -6.15 -17.53 -7.72
N GLU A 124 -6.68 -17.01 -8.82
CA GLU A 124 -5.95 -16.94 -10.09
C GLU A 124 -4.77 -15.97 -10.00
N GLU A 125 -4.98 -14.78 -9.46
CA GLU A 125 -3.96 -13.71 -9.46
C GLU A 125 -2.93 -13.85 -8.34
N HIS A 126 -3.36 -14.25 -7.12
CA HIS A 126 -2.53 -14.23 -5.92
C HIS A 126 -2.37 -15.60 -5.24
N GLY A 127 -3.20 -16.55 -5.58
CA GLY A 127 -3.19 -17.91 -5.04
C GLY A 127 -2.46 -18.93 -5.91
N GLY A 128 -1.56 -18.51 -6.81
CA GLY A 128 -0.79 -19.39 -7.68
C GLY A 128 -1.69 -20.20 -8.64
N LYS A 129 -2.78 -19.61 -9.12
CA LYS A 129 -3.79 -20.28 -9.94
C LYS A 129 -4.35 -21.55 -9.29
N GLY A 130 -4.51 -21.50 -7.97
CA GLY A 130 -4.94 -22.63 -7.15
C GLY A 130 -3.81 -23.54 -6.66
N ASN A 131 -2.54 -23.22 -6.98
CA ASN A 131 -1.35 -23.87 -6.39
C ASN A 131 -0.80 -23.01 -5.25
N GLY A 132 -1.53 -22.93 -4.15
CA GLY A 132 -1.17 -22.08 -3.04
C GLY A 132 -2.05 -22.28 -1.82
N ALA A 133 -2.04 -21.30 -0.93
CA ALA A 133 -2.92 -21.27 0.23
C ALA A 133 -3.50 -19.88 0.48
N CYS A 134 -4.66 -19.86 1.09
CA CYS A 134 -5.32 -18.68 1.63
C CYS A 134 -5.44 -18.82 3.15
N ILE A 135 -5.05 -17.81 3.91
CA ILE A 135 -5.09 -17.78 5.37
C ILE A 135 -6.17 -16.78 5.77
N GLU A 136 -7.18 -17.24 6.50
CA GLU A 136 -8.23 -16.40 7.08
C GLU A 136 -7.79 -15.91 8.46
N ILE A 137 -7.86 -14.60 8.68
CA ILE A 137 -7.38 -13.94 9.89
C ILE A 137 -8.49 -13.03 10.41
N ASN A 138 -8.87 -13.19 11.66
CA ASN A 138 -9.81 -12.29 12.32
C ASN A 138 -9.06 -11.13 12.98
N ILE A 139 -9.17 -9.94 12.41
CA ILE A 139 -8.58 -8.71 12.94
C ILE A 139 -9.63 -8.00 13.81
N PRO A 140 -9.26 -7.47 14.99
CA PRO A 140 -10.13 -6.63 15.79
C PRO A 140 -10.64 -5.43 15.00
N ASP A 141 -11.95 -5.16 15.06
CA ASP A 141 -12.56 -4.06 14.29
C ASP A 141 -11.98 -2.69 14.67
N SER A 142 -11.50 -2.54 15.90
CA SER A 142 -10.84 -1.32 16.37
C SER A 142 -9.53 -0.99 15.65
N LEU A 143 -8.90 -1.96 14.99
CA LEU A 143 -7.66 -1.76 14.25
C LEU A 143 -7.89 -1.45 12.77
N ILE A 144 -9.11 -1.67 12.27
CA ILE A 144 -9.50 -1.33 10.91
C ILE A 144 -9.66 0.20 10.80
N GLY A 145 -9.07 0.77 9.76
CA GLY A 145 -8.99 2.23 9.60
C GLY A 145 -7.87 2.89 10.41
N GLN A 146 -7.18 2.14 11.28
CA GLN A 146 -6.00 2.62 12.01
C GLN A 146 -4.72 1.97 11.49
N LEU A 147 -4.52 0.68 11.76
CA LEU A 147 -3.36 -0.09 11.31
C LEU A 147 -3.62 -0.82 9.99
N TYR A 148 -4.85 -1.26 9.79
CA TYR A 148 -5.32 -1.97 8.59
C TYR A 148 -6.25 -1.06 7.81
N GLN A 149 -5.78 -0.50 6.72
CA GLN A 149 -6.48 0.54 5.97
C GLN A 149 -7.00 0.02 4.63
N HIS A 150 -8.23 0.37 4.30
CA HIS A 150 -8.81 0.03 3.01
C HIS A 150 -8.14 0.80 1.88
N VAL A 151 -7.89 0.11 0.78
CA VAL A 151 -7.45 0.75 -0.45
C VAL A 151 -8.64 1.43 -1.11
N ASN A 152 -8.46 2.68 -1.51
CA ASN A 152 -9.43 3.44 -2.26
C ASN A 152 -9.23 3.22 -3.76
N TYR A 153 -10.29 2.84 -4.47
CA TYR A 153 -10.24 2.59 -5.90
C TYR A 153 -10.83 3.77 -6.68
N VAL A 154 -10.04 4.28 -7.61
CA VAL A 154 -10.37 5.47 -8.39
C VAL A 154 -10.20 5.18 -9.90
N PRO A 155 -10.95 5.87 -10.77
CA PRO A 155 -10.74 5.73 -12.21
C PRO A 155 -9.32 6.10 -12.64
N LYS A 156 -8.71 7.05 -11.92
CA LYS A 156 -7.41 7.61 -12.24
C LYS A 156 -6.76 8.12 -10.95
N LYS A 157 -5.49 7.82 -10.71
CA LYS A 157 -4.78 8.37 -9.57
C LYS A 157 -4.50 9.86 -9.80
N ILE A 158 -4.97 10.72 -8.91
CA ILE A 158 -4.79 12.17 -8.98
C ILE A 158 -3.97 12.62 -7.77
N PHE A 159 -2.93 13.38 -8.03
CA PHE A 159 -2.17 14.05 -6.99
C PHE A 159 -2.67 15.50 -6.85
N HIS A 160 -3.20 15.81 -5.69
CA HIS A 160 -3.72 17.15 -5.39
C HIS A 160 -2.60 18.03 -4.83
N VAL A 161 -2.14 18.96 -5.67
CA VAL A 161 -1.03 19.87 -5.33
C VAL A 161 -1.37 20.75 -4.14
N ASP A 162 -2.61 21.20 -4.00
CA ASP A 162 -3.03 22.06 -2.89
C ASP A 162 -2.86 21.37 -1.53
N ILE A 163 -3.29 20.10 -1.42
CA ILE A 163 -3.13 19.32 -0.18
C ILE A 163 -1.63 19.17 0.15
N PHE A 164 -0.81 18.94 -0.88
CA PHE A 164 0.63 18.84 -0.71
C PHE A 164 1.26 20.16 -0.23
N LEU A 165 0.88 21.30 -0.84
CA LEU A 165 1.36 22.62 -0.43
C LEU A 165 0.94 22.93 1.00
N GLU A 166 -0.32 22.66 1.37
CA GLU A 166 -0.81 22.83 2.74
C GLU A 166 -0.03 21.95 3.72
N ALA A 167 0.17 20.67 3.41
CA ALA A 167 0.95 19.75 4.24
C ALA A 167 2.38 20.25 4.47
N THR A 168 3.01 20.77 3.41
CA THR A 168 4.41 21.25 3.46
C THR A 168 4.55 22.54 4.27
N LEU A 169 3.58 23.44 4.17
CA LEU A 169 3.64 24.77 4.78
C LEU A 169 3.14 24.82 6.22
N SER A 170 2.14 24.01 6.55
CA SER A 170 1.47 24.06 7.85
C SER A 170 2.15 23.20 8.92
N ASN A 171 3.07 22.30 8.55
CA ASN A 171 3.53 21.20 9.41
C ASN A 171 2.36 20.38 10.00
N ASP A 172 1.22 20.35 9.29
CA ASP A 172 0.03 19.65 9.72
C ASP A 172 0.18 18.16 9.43
N ASN A 173 0.28 17.36 10.49
CA ASN A 173 0.38 15.91 10.36
C ASN A 173 -0.84 15.29 9.68
N GLY A 174 -2.03 15.88 9.81
CA GLY A 174 -3.24 15.41 9.14
C GLY A 174 -3.13 15.56 7.63
N LYS A 175 -2.67 16.70 7.14
CA LYS A 175 -2.45 16.94 5.71
C LYS A 175 -1.31 16.08 5.15
N ALA A 176 -0.24 15.89 5.89
CA ALA A 176 0.82 14.98 5.52
C ALA A 176 0.31 13.53 5.41
N GLN A 177 -0.60 13.13 6.31
CA GLN A 177 -1.26 11.83 6.25
C GLN A 177 -2.15 11.70 5.02
N GLU A 178 -2.94 12.71 4.64
CA GLU A 178 -3.76 12.72 3.42
C GLU A 178 -2.90 12.51 2.16
N VAL A 179 -1.75 13.19 2.05
CA VAL A 179 -0.80 13.00 0.94
C VAL A 179 -0.30 11.57 0.90
N TYR A 180 0.07 11.04 2.05
CA TYR A 180 0.59 9.69 2.21
C TYR A 180 -0.46 8.63 1.80
N GLU A 181 -1.70 8.79 2.27
CA GLU A 181 -2.82 7.90 1.92
C GLU A 181 -3.13 7.93 0.43
N SER A 182 -3.09 9.10 -0.20
CA SER A 182 -3.29 9.22 -1.64
C SER A 182 -2.26 8.44 -2.45
N ILE A 183 -1.03 8.34 -1.97
CA ILE A 183 0.06 7.61 -2.61
C ILE A 183 -0.04 6.10 -2.35
N LEU A 184 -0.21 5.70 -1.09
CA LEU A 184 -0.07 4.30 -0.67
C LEU A 184 -1.38 3.52 -0.61
N LEU A 185 -2.51 4.19 -0.46
CA LEU A 185 -3.82 3.59 -0.27
C LEU A 185 -4.76 3.83 -1.45
N THR A 186 -4.24 4.21 -2.61
CA THR A 186 -5.07 4.45 -3.79
C THR A 186 -4.61 3.57 -4.95
N LYS A 187 -5.56 2.83 -5.53
CA LYS A 187 -5.40 2.02 -6.75
C LYS A 187 -6.36 2.44 -7.85
N THR A 188 -6.05 2.09 -9.08
CA THR A 188 -7.02 2.26 -10.17
C THR A 188 -8.13 1.23 -10.08
N ASN A 189 -9.31 1.56 -10.64
CA ASN A 189 -10.48 0.69 -10.64
C ASN A 189 -10.24 -0.69 -11.30
N ASN A 190 -9.21 -0.84 -12.11
CA ASN A 190 -8.82 -2.12 -12.71
C ASN A 190 -8.52 -3.19 -11.66
N PHE A 191 -8.13 -2.78 -10.46
CA PHE A 191 -7.78 -3.64 -9.32
C PHE A 191 -8.88 -3.74 -8.25
N CYS A 192 -10.07 -3.18 -8.49
CA CYS A 192 -11.13 -3.14 -7.48
C CYS A 192 -11.61 -4.54 -7.04
N PHE A 193 -11.37 -5.58 -7.84
CA PHE A 193 -11.66 -6.97 -7.48
C PHE A 193 -10.82 -7.49 -6.32
N GLU A 194 -9.66 -6.87 -6.05
CA GLU A 194 -8.78 -7.27 -4.96
C GLU A 194 -9.37 -6.94 -3.60
N LYS A 195 -10.21 -5.90 -3.51
CA LYS A 195 -10.82 -5.45 -2.25
C LYS A 195 -9.80 -5.38 -1.12
N GLU A 196 -8.69 -4.71 -1.45
CA GLU A 196 -7.47 -4.74 -0.69
C GLU A 196 -7.58 -3.96 0.61
N VAL A 197 -6.95 -4.50 1.64
CA VAL A 197 -6.68 -3.85 2.93
C VAL A 197 -5.18 -3.90 3.17
N ARG A 198 -4.55 -2.77 3.43
CA ARG A 198 -3.11 -2.66 3.66
C ARG A 198 -2.79 -2.45 5.12
N PHE A 199 -1.82 -3.21 5.60
CA PHE A 199 -1.05 -2.86 6.77
C PHE A 199 0.22 -2.14 6.29
N VAL A 200 0.42 -0.91 6.78
CA VAL A 200 1.55 -0.07 6.39
C VAL A 200 2.46 0.13 7.60
N SER A 201 3.72 -0.17 7.42
CA SER A 201 4.76 -0.08 8.45
C SER A 201 5.78 1.00 8.13
N LYS A 202 6.36 1.60 9.17
CA LYS A 202 7.51 2.51 9.05
C LYS A 202 8.84 1.79 8.77
N GLN A 203 8.81 0.47 8.59
CA GLN A 203 9.97 -0.35 8.27
C GLN A 203 9.61 -1.35 7.19
N GLN A 204 10.47 -1.49 6.22
CA GLN A 204 10.33 -2.48 5.15
C GLN A 204 11.23 -3.69 5.36
N ASN A 205 10.92 -4.77 4.66
CA ASN A 205 11.70 -6.01 4.66
C ASN A 205 11.89 -6.60 6.06
N VAL A 206 10.86 -6.48 6.88
CA VAL A 206 10.80 -7.02 8.24
C VAL A 206 9.50 -7.79 8.48
N ASN A 207 9.54 -8.67 9.47
CA ASN A 207 8.35 -9.38 9.91
C ASN A 207 7.66 -8.63 11.05
N PHE A 208 6.34 -8.47 10.97
CA PHE A 208 5.48 -7.96 12.03
C PHE A 208 4.58 -9.05 12.58
N ILE A 209 4.23 -8.92 13.85
CA ILE A 209 3.23 -9.80 14.47
C ILE A 209 1.84 -9.31 14.05
N ILE A 210 1.02 -10.22 13.56
CA ILE A 210 -0.37 -9.92 13.20
C ILE A 210 -1.19 -9.74 14.49
N ASP A 211 -1.88 -8.61 14.60
CA ASP A 211 -2.78 -8.29 15.72
C ASP A 211 -4.13 -9.02 15.61
N GLY A 212 -4.11 -10.26 15.15
CA GLY A 212 -5.30 -11.01 14.87
C GLY A 212 -5.17 -12.49 15.23
N HIS A 213 -6.28 -13.20 15.07
CA HIS A 213 -6.37 -14.64 15.26
C HIS A 213 -6.55 -15.34 13.92
N ILE A 214 -5.70 -16.30 13.60
CA ILE A 214 -5.85 -17.15 12.42
C ILE A 214 -6.97 -18.15 12.70
N SER A 215 -8.02 -18.11 11.89
CA SER A 215 -9.18 -18.99 12.04
C SER A 215 -9.17 -20.16 11.05
N LYS A 216 -8.56 -19.97 9.88
CA LYS A 216 -8.60 -20.98 8.84
C LYS A 216 -7.38 -20.93 7.93
N VAL A 217 -6.93 -22.10 7.48
CA VAL A 217 -5.98 -22.27 6.38
C VAL A 217 -6.69 -23.06 5.28
N ILE A 218 -6.68 -22.54 4.08
CA ILE A 218 -7.36 -23.11 2.90
C ILE A 218 -6.30 -23.39 1.85
N PHE A 219 -6.11 -24.65 1.47
CA PHE A 219 -5.25 -25.02 0.36
C PHE A 219 -6.02 -24.98 -0.96
N GLY A 220 -5.40 -24.52 -2.02
CA GLY A 220 -5.96 -24.57 -3.35
C GLY A 220 -5.95 -25.99 -3.92
N ALA A 221 -6.94 -26.32 -4.76
CA ALA A 221 -7.13 -27.66 -5.32
C ALA A 221 -5.96 -28.16 -6.19
N LYS A 222 -5.18 -27.22 -6.76
CA LYS A 222 -4.02 -27.55 -7.59
C LYS A 222 -2.70 -27.61 -6.81
N THR A 223 -2.74 -27.40 -5.48
CA THR A 223 -1.56 -27.56 -4.65
C THR A 223 -1.12 -29.02 -4.65
N PRO A 224 0.12 -29.34 -5.08
CA PRO A 224 0.57 -30.71 -5.16
C PRO A 224 0.50 -31.43 -3.81
N ASN A 225 0.01 -32.67 -3.79
CA ASN A 225 -0.13 -33.46 -2.55
C ASN A 225 1.18 -33.57 -1.75
N SER A 226 2.33 -33.61 -2.43
CA SER A 226 3.65 -33.63 -1.79
C SER A 226 3.95 -32.34 -1.03
N VAL A 227 3.60 -31.17 -1.61
CA VAL A 227 3.76 -29.85 -0.98
C VAL A 227 2.77 -29.71 0.17
N GLN A 228 1.49 -29.98 -0.09
CA GLN A 228 0.46 -29.94 0.93
C GLN A 228 0.78 -30.86 2.12
N GLY A 229 1.17 -32.12 1.86
CA GLY A 229 1.54 -33.07 2.90
C GLY A 229 2.71 -32.61 3.74
N LYS A 230 3.76 -32.06 3.10
CA LYS A 230 4.93 -31.50 3.81
C LYS A 230 4.53 -30.33 4.73
N LEU A 231 3.71 -29.41 4.25
CA LEU A 231 3.25 -28.26 5.03
C LEU A 231 2.30 -28.71 6.15
N LEU A 232 1.37 -29.62 5.88
CA LEU A 232 0.46 -30.17 6.88
C LEU A 232 1.22 -30.85 8.04
N CYS A 233 2.27 -31.62 7.78
CA CYS A 233 3.09 -32.20 8.83
C CYS A 233 3.66 -31.15 9.79
N GLN A 234 3.96 -29.95 9.29
CA GLN A 234 4.53 -28.88 10.11
C GLN A 234 3.48 -28.09 10.90
N ILE A 235 2.28 -27.88 10.34
CA ILE A 235 1.26 -27.00 10.95
C ILE A 235 0.16 -27.74 11.72
N SER A 236 -0.08 -29.04 11.49
CA SER A 236 -1.27 -29.75 12.01
C SER A 236 -1.42 -29.69 13.52
N ASN A 237 -0.34 -29.94 14.27
CA ASN A 237 -0.39 -29.87 15.74
C ASN A 237 -0.68 -28.44 16.23
N HIS A 238 -0.04 -27.45 15.63
CA HIS A 238 -0.26 -26.05 15.96
C HIS A 238 -1.71 -25.62 15.64
N CYS A 239 -2.20 -25.97 14.45
CA CYS A 239 -3.58 -25.66 14.05
C CYS A 239 -4.59 -26.31 14.99
N LYS A 240 -4.39 -27.60 15.35
CA LYS A 240 -5.26 -28.30 16.30
C LYS A 240 -5.27 -27.62 17.67
N SER A 241 -4.11 -27.26 18.19
CA SER A 241 -3.97 -26.63 19.52
C SER A 241 -4.57 -25.21 19.57
N ASN A 242 -4.64 -24.53 18.44
CA ASN A 242 -5.17 -23.15 18.32
C ASN A 242 -6.54 -23.08 17.65
N ASN A 243 -7.23 -24.21 17.46
CA ASN A 243 -8.55 -24.29 16.80
C ASN A 243 -8.58 -23.69 15.40
N ILE A 244 -7.48 -23.79 14.65
CA ILE A 244 -7.39 -23.33 13.25
C ILE A 244 -7.92 -24.43 12.33
N ILE A 245 -8.94 -24.09 11.53
CA ILE A 245 -9.56 -25.02 10.59
C ILE A 245 -8.63 -25.18 9.36
N ILE A 246 -8.37 -26.42 8.96
CA ILE A 246 -7.67 -26.72 7.70
C ILE A 246 -8.68 -27.27 6.70
N SER A 247 -8.69 -26.73 5.49
CA SER A 247 -9.55 -27.21 4.39
C SER A 247 -8.84 -27.09 3.04
N THR A 248 -9.41 -27.75 2.03
CA THR A 248 -9.03 -27.57 0.62
C THR A 248 -10.24 -27.00 -0.11
N ILE A 249 -10.01 -26.10 -1.04
CA ILE A 249 -11.06 -25.54 -1.90
C ILE A 249 -10.91 -26.09 -3.33
N GLU A 250 -12.03 -26.46 -3.94
CA GLU A 250 -12.13 -26.71 -5.36
C GLU A 250 -12.45 -25.38 -6.06
N ILE A 251 -11.62 -24.99 -7.01
CA ILE A 251 -11.72 -23.74 -7.79
C ILE A 251 -12.16 -24.07 -9.20
#